data_9290239eba2cfd8e7a63dd6e743696bd
#
_entry.id   9290239eba2cfd8e7a63dd6e743696bd
#
_cell.length_a   1.000
_cell.length_b   1.000
_cell.length_c   1.000
_cell.angle_alpha   90.00
_cell.angle_beta   90.00
_cell.angle_gamma   90.00
#
_symmetry.space_group_name_H-M   'P 1'
#
loop_
_entity.id
_entity.type
_entity.pdbx_description
1 polymer ?
#
loop_
_entity_poly.entity_id
_entity_poly.type
_entity_poly.pdbx_seq_one_letter_code
_entity_poly.pdbx_strand_id
1 'polypeptide(L)'
;MLVQRPCAHHVLATLALTMTLSSPARATHATSTGGAPDTVRVTLTEWKVELSPAKVPAGNVVFAIRNQGKIPHGFEIEGGGIEKSIASIPHGGSDVLPATLTGGSYEAYCPVGRGSHKMLGMVAALQVGASQATNHEASHAMAHDDDDDDAPARAPSAVRVTGGGAVIQILPGPFPFADSAAAVITSRPDDQREDLTHKAHMGPYSNNVARIDGTIDVIAIDRGASGDSVSGVAAFTTQDGAHWKVAMDRVQTRDIPDNPRFGGVIMGLYYHGASGVHTPLVPTIQSQVALWAYAHVWRNDQLVTDGALVHIMLLSRTRRDGDFALACWDCSRNPIEELQLQVTTPAGAPPFQAPGGFLFVNWEKSSSQPLAAR
;
A
#
# COMPACT_ATOMS: atom_id res chain seq x y z
N MET A 1 -12.14 -22.31 -68.71
CA MET A 1 -12.17 -23.75 -68.85
C MET A 1 -12.80 -24.33 -67.61
N LEU A 2 -14.12 -24.52 -67.58
CA LEU A 2 -14.86 -25.72 -67.93
C LEU A 2 -14.14 -26.97 -67.41
N VAL A 3 -14.66 -27.90 -66.58
CA VAL A 3 -15.88 -28.66 -66.74
C VAL A 3 -16.04 -29.53 -65.48
N GLN A 4 -17.14 -29.58 -64.88
CA GLN A 4 -18.20 -30.60 -64.74
C GLN A 4 -18.11 -31.56 -63.56
N ARG A 5 -19.26 -31.63 -62.91
CA ARG A 5 -19.77 -32.72 -62.01
C ARG A 5 -20.17 -33.97 -62.86
N PRO A 6 -20.33 -35.13 -62.20
CA PRO A 6 -21.67 -35.63 -61.98
C PRO A 6 -21.88 -36.41 -60.63
N CYS A 7 -23.02 -36.25 -60.12
CA CYS A 7 -24.26 -37.03 -59.85
C CYS A 7 -24.14 -38.52 -59.45
N ALA A 8 -24.65 -38.76 -58.24
CA ALA A 8 -25.67 -39.67 -57.76
C ALA A 8 -25.57 -41.19 -57.99
N HIS A 9 -25.84 -41.95 -56.93
CA HIS A 9 -26.86 -43.03 -56.95
C HIS A 9 -27.27 -43.45 -55.53
N HIS A 10 -28.58 -43.52 -55.30
CA HIS A 10 -29.25 -44.06 -54.14
C HIS A 10 -29.18 -45.59 -54.12
N VAL A 11 -29.03 -46.13 -52.89
CA VAL A 11 -29.53 -47.48 -52.61
C VAL A 11 -30.25 -47.49 -51.28
N LEU A 12 -31.54 -47.70 -51.33
CA LEU A 12 -32.40 -48.05 -50.21
C LEU A 12 -32.12 -49.53 -49.82
N ALA A 13 -31.91 -49.76 -48.54
CA ALA A 13 -32.06 -51.09 -47.97
C ALA A 13 -32.88 -50.98 -46.67
N THR A 14 -34.10 -51.43 -46.77
CA THR A 14 -35.03 -51.73 -45.66
C THR A 14 -34.56 -52.97 -44.91
N LEU A 15 -34.45 -52.90 -43.59
CA LEU A 15 -34.48 -54.10 -42.76
C LEU A 15 -35.14 -53.89 -41.41
N ALA A 16 -35.86 -54.90 -41.05
CA ALA A 16 -36.94 -55.03 -40.08
C ALA A 16 -36.59 -54.74 -38.60
N LEU A 17 -37.60 -54.27 -37.94
CA LEU A 17 -37.86 -54.03 -36.54
C LEU A 17 -37.91 -55.32 -35.70
N THR A 18 -37.08 -55.42 -34.67
CA THR A 18 -37.34 -56.30 -33.53
C THR A 18 -37.30 -55.47 -32.25
N MET A 19 -38.46 -55.31 -31.65
CA MET A 19 -38.65 -54.72 -30.31
C MET A 19 -38.22 -55.69 -29.25
N THR A 20 -37.20 -55.30 -28.45
CA THR A 20 -36.96 -55.89 -27.13
C THR A 20 -37.32 -54.86 -26.07
N LEU A 21 -38.34 -55.11 -25.30
CA LEU A 21 -38.68 -54.34 -24.10
C LEU A 21 -37.62 -54.57 -23.04
N SER A 22 -36.81 -53.53 -22.77
CA SER A 22 -35.96 -53.44 -21.59
C SER A 22 -36.55 -52.41 -20.65
N SER A 23 -36.88 -52.81 -19.44
CA SER A 23 -37.37 -51.95 -18.36
C SER A 23 -36.37 -50.85 -18.05
N PRO A 24 -36.81 -49.62 -17.80
CA PRO A 24 -35.91 -48.58 -17.40
C PRO A 24 -35.48 -48.78 -15.95
N ALA A 25 -34.18 -48.99 -15.74
CA ALA A 25 -33.57 -48.81 -14.45
C ALA A 25 -33.74 -47.37 -14.01
N ARG A 26 -34.45 -47.15 -12.91
CA ARG A 26 -34.68 -45.86 -12.29
C ARG A 26 -33.35 -45.36 -11.75
N ALA A 27 -32.64 -44.52 -12.56
CA ALA A 27 -31.51 -43.76 -12.08
C ALA A 27 -32.03 -42.77 -11.03
N THR A 28 -31.70 -42.99 -9.79
CA THR A 28 -31.87 -42.02 -8.73
C THR A 28 -30.89 -40.86 -9.02
N HIS A 29 -31.38 -39.82 -9.66
CA HIS A 29 -30.66 -38.57 -9.67
C HIS A 29 -30.56 -38.10 -8.20
N ALA A 30 -29.36 -38.14 -7.65
CA ALA A 30 -29.02 -37.38 -6.48
C ALA A 30 -29.13 -35.89 -6.89
N THR A 31 -30.26 -35.29 -6.58
CA THR A 31 -30.40 -33.82 -6.62
C THR A 31 -29.42 -33.27 -5.59
N SER A 32 -28.28 -32.76 -6.05
CA SER A 32 -27.48 -31.87 -5.26
C SER A 32 -28.34 -30.60 -5.07
N THR A 33 -28.90 -30.43 -3.89
CA THR A 33 -29.50 -29.16 -3.43
C THR A 33 -28.36 -28.17 -3.23
N GLY A 34 -27.82 -27.67 -4.33
CA GLY A 34 -26.97 -26.50 -4.33
C GLY A 34 -27.87 -25.28 -4.11
N GLY A 35 -28.01 -24.82 -2.87
CA GLY A 35 -28.55 -23.50 -2.59
C GLY A 35 -27.78 -22.44 -3.40
N ALA A 36 -28.43 -21.34 -3.75
CA ALA A 36 -27.71 -20.21 -4.36
C ALA A 36 -26.52 -19.82 -3.48
N PRO A 37 -25.36 -19.47 -4.06
CA PRO A 37 -24.20 -19.10 -3.29
C PRO A 37 -24.48 -17.85 -2.44
N ASP A 38 -24.01 -17.86 -1.20
CA ASP A 38 -24.09 -16.67 -0.35
C ASP A 38 -23.25 -15.54 -0.93
N THR A 39 -23.81 -14.33 -1.00
CA THR A 39 -23.08 -13.19 -1.55
C THR A 39 -22.62 -12.28 -0.44
N VAL A 40 -21.31 -12.05 -0.38
CA VAL A 40 -20.68 -11.04 0.47
C VAL A 40 -20.34 -9.84 -0.41
N ARG A 41 -20.94 -8.69 -0.12
CA ARG A 41 -20.51 -7.42 -0.73
C ARG A 41 -19.22 -6.96 -0.08
N VAL A 42 -18.24 -6.62 -0.91
CA VAL A 42 -16.96 -6.10 -0.47
C VAL A 42 -16.81 -4.66 -0.99
N THR A 43 -16.64 -3.72 -0.08
CA THR A 43 -16.32 -2.34 -0.43
C THR A 43 -14.89 -2.05 -0.05
N LEU A 44 -14.08 -1.64 -1.02
CA LEU A 44 -12.69 -1.24 -0.84
C LEU A 44 -12.61 0.28 -0.91
N THR A 45 -12.00 0.88 0.10
CA THR A 45 -11.65 2.31 0.14
C THR A 45 -10.23 2.42 0.68
N GLU A 46 -9.65 3.63 0.66
CA GLU A 46 -8.34 3.84 1.24
C GLU A 46 -8.35 3.41 2.70
N TRP A 47 -7.51 2.41 2.96
CA TRP A 47 -7.18 1.77 4.23
C TRP A 47 -8.34 1.04 4.89
N LYS A 48 -9.37 0.65 4.11
CA LYS A 48 -10.50 -0.10 4.65
C LYS A 48 -11.03 -1.17 3.70
N VAL A 49 -11.30 -2.35 4.24
CA VAL A 49 -12.11 -3.41 3.63
C VAL A 49 -13.40 -3.53 4.43
N GLU A 50 -14.54 -3.39 3.79
CA GLU A 50 -15.85 -3.61 4.43
C GLU A 50 -16.50 -4.86 3.83
N LEU A 51 -16.98 -5.76 4.70
CA LEU A 51 -17.69 -6.97 4.32
C LEU A 51 -19.15 -6.87 4.75
N SER A 52 -20.07 -7.18 3.86
CA SER A 52 -21.49 -7.20 4.19
C SER A 52 -22.21 -8.38 3.50
N PRO A 53 -22.64 -9.39 4.26
CA PRO A 53 -22.44 -9.60 5.71
C PRO A 53 -21.00 -10.03 6.04
N ALA A 54 -20.57 -9.80 7.27
CA ALA A 54 -19.28 -10.28 7.80
C ALA A 54 -19.37 -11.69 8.42
N LYS A 55 -20.57 -12.31 8.36
CA LYS A 55 -20.81 -13.69 8.79
C LYS A 55 -21.62 -14.42 7.73
N VAL A 56 -21.18 -15.61 7.33
CA VAL A 56 -21.85 -16.45 6.34
C VAL A 56 -21.81 -17.93 6.77
N PRO A 57 -22.73 -18.77 6.31
CA PRO A 57 -22.63 -20.22 6.51
C PRO A 57 -21.49 -20.81 5.68
N ALA A 58 -21.00 -21.98 6.07
CA ALA A 58 -20.06 -22.74 5.25
C ALA A 58 -20.70 -23.18 3.94
N GLY A 59 -19.97 -23.11 2.85
CA GLY A 59 -20.44 -23.46 1.52
C GLY A 59 -19.86 -22.56 0.43
N ASN A 60 -20.59 -22.45 -0.68
CA ASN A 60 -20.20 -21.60 -1.79
C ASN A 60 -20.55 -20.14 -1.50
N VAL A 61 -19.53 -19.29 -1.50
CA VAL A 61 -19.63 -17.85 -1.26
C VAL A 61 -19.12 -17.12 -2.49
N VAL A 62 -19.77 -16.02 -2.84
CA VAL A 62 -19.38 -15.12 -3.90
C VAL A 62 -19.07 -13.74 -3.28
N PHE A 63 -17.85 -13.29 -3.38
CA PHE A 63 -17.47 -11.92 -3.02
C PHE A 63 -17.73 -11.00 -4.20
N ALA A 64 -18.71 -10.11 -4.06
CA ALA A 64 -19.02 -9.06 -5.03
C ALA A 64 -18.27 -7.78 -4.61
N ILE A 65 -17.15 -7.51 -5.27
CA ILE A 65 -16.16 -6.53 -4.85
C ILE A 65 -16.34 -5.25 -5.66
N ARG A 66 -16.29 -4.11 -4.97
CA ARG A 66 -16.28 -2.78 -5.58
C ARG A 66 -15.19 -1.92 -4.97
N ASN A 67 -14.32 -1.39 -5.81
CA ASN A 67 -13.36 -0.39 -5.41
C ASN A 67 -14.02 1.01 -5.48
N GLN A 68 -14.33 1.59 -4.33
CA GLN A 68 -14.83 2.96 -4.18
C GLN A 68 -13.71 3.94 -3.76
N GLY A 69 -12.49 3.42 -3.56
CA GLY A 69 -11.31 4.21 -3.30
C GLY A 69 -10.83 4.96 -4.54
N LYS A 70 -9.84 5.81 -4.37
CA LYS A 70 -9.27 6.67 -5.43
C LYS A 70 -8.10 6.02 -6.17
N ILE A 71 -7.54 4.95 -5.58
CA ILE A 71 -6.41 4.20 -6.14
C ILE A 71 -6.80 2.76 -6.43
N PRO A 72 -6.00 2.01 -7.20
CA PRO A 72 -6.21 0.58 -7.37
C PRO A 72 -6.10 -0.16 -6.03
N HIS A 73 -7.06 -1.04 -5.76
CA HIS A 73 -7.06 -1.96 -4.64
C HIS A 73 -7.20 -3.39 -5.14
N GLY A 74 -6.70 -4.36 -4.39
CA GLY A 74 -6.95 -5.78 -4.60
C GLY A 74 -7.86 -6.32 -3.51
N PHE A 75 -8.22 -7.59 -3.64
CA PHE A 75 -8.95 -8.31 -2.61
C PHE A 75 -8.39 -9.72 -2.48
N GLU A 76 -8.07 -10.13 -1.27
CA GLU A 76 -7.62 -11.47 -0.96
C GLU A 76 -8.38 -11.98 0.25
N ILE A 77 -8.75 -13.27 0.20
CA ILE A 77 -9.35 -14.00 1.32
C ILE A 77 -8.49 -15.19 1.67
N GLU A 78 -8.08 -15.29 2.93
CA GLU A 78 -7.19 -16.31 3.46
C GLU A 78 -7.80 -16.94 4.72
N GLY A 79 -7.67 -18.24 4.87
CA GLY A 79 -8.14 -19.00 6.02
C GLY A 79 -8.69 -20.38 5.63
N GLY A 80 -8.90 -21.29 6.60
CA GLY A 80 -9.47 -22.60 6.34
C GLY A 80 -8.73 -23.44 5.30
N GLY A 81 -7.44 -23.16 5.05
CA GLY A 81 -6.60 -23.82 4.05
C GLY A 81 -6.79 -23.32 2.63
N ILE A 82 -7.46 -22.18 2.44
CA ILE A 82 -7.56 -21.50 1.13
C ILE A 82 -6.88 -20.14 1.16
N GLU A 83 -6.39 -19.75 0.01
CA GLU A 83 -5.92 -18.41 -0.33
C GLU A 83 -6.42 -18.09 -1.74
N LYS A 84 -7.21 -17.03 -1.88
CA LYS A 84 -7.74 -16.58 -3.18
C LYS A 84 -7.69 -15.08 -3.28
N SER A 85 -7.25 -14.58 -4.44
CA SER A 85 -7.05 -13.16 -4.62
C SER A 85 -7.43 -12.63 -6.00
N ILE A 86 -7.72 -11.34 -6.03
CA ILE A 86 -7.75 -10.46 -7.20
C ILE A 86 -6.68 -9.40 -6.95
N ALA A 87 -5.64 -9.42 -7.78
CA ALA A 87 -4.44 -8.64 -7.52
C ALA A 87 -4.67 -7.12 -7.60
N SER A 88 -5.57 -6.65 -8.50
CA SER A 88 -5.81 -5.22 -8.68
C SER A 88 -7.17 -4.96 -9.35
N ILE A 89 -7.93 -4.07 -8.75
CA ILE A 89 -9.21 -3.53 -9.25
C ILE A 89 -9.02 -2.01 -9.35
N PRO A 90 -9.15 -1.39 -10.52
CA PRO A 90 -8.95 0.04 -10.69
C PRO A 90 -9.99 0.85 -9.90
N HIS A 91 -9.72 2.13 -9.68
CA HIS A 91 -10.69 3.07 -9.13
C HIS A 91 -12.05 2.98 -9.83
N GLY A 92 -13.13 2.89 -9.06
CA GLY A 92 -14.50 2.74 -9.56
C GLY A 92 -14.81 1.39 -10.20
N GLY A 93 -13.82 0.49 -10.30
CA GLY A 93 -13.97 -0.87 -10.84
C GLY A 93 -14.70 -1.81 -9.89
N SER A 94 -15.11 -2.94 -10.45
CA SER A 94 -15.74 -4.04 -9.69
C SER A 94 -15.23 -5.36 -10.20
N ASP A 95 -15.24 -6.37 -9.35
CA ASP A 95 -14.86 -7.74 -9.68
C ASP A 95 -15.64 -8.75 -8.83
N VAL A 96 -15.52 -10.03 -9.14
CA VAL A 96 -16.22 -11.11 -8.45
C VAL A 96 -15.26 -12.25 -8.17
N LEU A 97 -15.18 -12.68 -6.90
CA LEU A 97 -14.34 -13.79 -6.47
C LEU A 97 -15.19 -14.90 -5.86
N PRO A 98 -15.37 -16.05 -6.54
CA PRO A 98 -16.03 -17.21 -5.96
C PRO A 98 -15.06 -18.01 -5.07
N ALA A 99 -15.55 -18.48 -3.91
CA ALA A 99 -14.82 -19.34 -3.01
C ALA A 99 -15.75 -20.36 -2.35
N THR A 100 -15.22 -21.55 -2.03
CA THR A 100 -15.90 -22.52 -1.18
C THR A 100 -15.23 -22.44 0.19
N LEU A 101 -16.01 -22.06 1.21
CA LEU A 101 -15.51 -21.80 2.55
C LEU A 101 -15.97 -22.89 3.51
N THR A 102 -15.08 -23.36 4.36
CA THR A 102 -15.38 -24.23 5.51
C THR A 102 -15.62 -23.39 6.75
N GLY A 103 -16.24 -23.96 7.78
CA GLY A 103 -16.44 -23.25 9.06
C GLY A 103 -15.11 -22.79 9.67
N GLY A 104 -15.04 -21.52 10.11
CA GLY A 104 -13.83 -20.94 10.65
C GLY A 104 -13.78 -19.42 10.49
N SER A 105 -12.66 -18.84 10.91
CA SER A 105 -12.34 -17.43 10.70
C SER A 105 -11.45 -17.25 9.49
N TYR A 106 -11.77 -16.26 8.67
CA TYR A 106 -11.03 -15.88 7.47
C TYR A 106 -10.60 -14.43 7.56
N GLU A 107 -9.45 -14.14 7.04
CA GLU A 107 -8.95 -12.79 6.88
C GLU A 107 -9.17 -12.32 5.43
N ALA A 108 -9.81 -11.17 5.26
CA ALA A 108 -10.03 -10.53 3.97
C ALA A 108 -9.22 -9.23 3.93
N TYR A 109 -8.34 -9.06 2.96
CA TYR A 109 -7.47 -7.90 2.91
C TYR A 109 -7.11 -7.45 1.48
N CYS A 110 -6.46 -6.29 1.38
CA CYS A 110 -5.91 -5.80 0.12
C CYS A 110 -4.45 -6.23 -0.05
N PRO A 111 -4.10 -7.07 -1.05
CA PRO A 111 -2.72 -7.53 -1.29
C PRO A 111 -1.84 -6.52 -2.01
N VAL A 112 -2.40 -5.41 -2.50
CA VAL A 112 -1.67 -4.39 -3.25
C VAL A 112 -0.48 -3.86 -2.44
N GLY A 113 0.62 -3.58 -3.15
CA GLY A 113 1.86 -3.10 -2.54
C GLY A 113 2.53 -4.16 -1.65
N ARG A 114 2.42 -5.46 -2.01
CA ARG A 114 2.95 -6.59 -1.22
C ARG A 114 2.46 -6.56 0.24
N GLY A 115 1.16 -6.25 0.41
CA GLY A 115 0.54 -6.17 1.73
C GLY A 115 0.68 -4.82 2.43
N SER A 116 1.26 -3.80 1.80
CA SER A 116 1.30 -2.45 2.40
C SER A 116 -0.09 -1.91 2.70
N HIS A 117 -1.08 -2.15 1.80
CA HIS A 117 -2.46 -1.75 2.05
C HIS A 117 -3.09 -2.50 3.22
N LYS A 118 -2.78 -3.80 3.40
CA LYS A 118 -3.16 -4.59 4.58
C LYS A 118 -2.59 -3.96 5.85
N MET A 119 -1.31 -3.60 5.85
CA MET A 119 -0.66 -2.93 6.98
C MET A 119 -1.27 -1.56 7.32
N LEU A 120 -1.81 -0.87 6.30
CA LEU A 120 -2.52 0.39 6.47
C LEU A 120 -3.97 0.22 6.99
N GLY A 121 -4.38 -1.02 7.31
CA GLY A 121 -5.69 -1.31 7.87
C GLY A 121 -6.71 -1.82 6.84
N MET A 122 -6.30 -2.08 5.59
CA MET A 122 -7.18 -2.72 4.62
C MET A 122 -7.32 -4.22 4.89
N VAL A 123 -7.89 -4.55 6.04
CA VAL A 123 -8.13 -5.91 6.52
C VAL A 123 -9.48 -5.97 7.21
N ALA A 124 -10.18 -7.09 7.08
CA ALA A 124 -11.43 -7.39 7.75
C ALA A 124 -11.53 -8.89 8.07
N ALA A 125 -12.23 -9.24 9.13
CA ALA A 125 -12.50 -10.64 9.45
C ALA A 125 -13.85 -11.08 8.86
N LEU A 126 -13.87 -12.28 8.28
CA LEU A 126 -15.09 -12.98 7.88
C LEU A 126 -15.28 -14.22 8.75
N GLN A 127 -16.41 -14.33 9.43
CA GLN A 127 -16.76 -15.51 10.20
C GLN A 127 -17.61 -16.46 9.35
N VAL A 128 -17.19 -17.70 9.22
CA VAL A 128 -17.91 -18.73 8.52
C VAL A 128 -18.44 -19.75 9.53
N GLY A 129 -19.77 -19.83 9.67
CA GLY A 129 -20.42 -20.78 10.56
C GLY A 129 -20.29 -22.21 10.07
N ALA A 130 -20.46 -23.20 10.96
CA ALA A 130 -20.60 -24.58 10.54
C ALA A 130 -21.81 -24.75 9.60
N SER A 131 -21.70 -25.64 8.61
CA SER A 131 -22.80 -25.95 7.69
C SER A 131 -24.07 -26.26 8.48
N GLN A 132 -25.14 -25.48 8.31
CA GLN A 132 -26.41 -25.74 8.99
C GLN A 132 -27.07 -26.99 8.41
N ALA A 133 -26.95 -28.12 9.14
CA ALA A 133 -28.04 -29.06 9.18
C ALA A 133 -29.08 -28.46 10.16
N THR A 134 -30.28 -28.23 9.63
CA THR A 134 -31.43 -27.70 10.33
C THR A 134 -31.58 -28.21 11.77
N ASN A 135 -31.57 -27.32 12.75
CA ASN A 135 -32.47 -27.42 13.91
C ASN A 135 -32.65 -26.05 14.58
N HIS A 136 -33.91 -25.78 14.84
CA HIS A 136 -34.46 -24.63 15.56
C HIS A 136 -34.02 -24.60 17.05
N GLU A 137 -34.10 -23.36 17.59
CA GLU A 137 -34.15 -22.93 18.99
C GLU A 137 -32.81 -22.65 19.66
N ALA A 138 -32.53 -21.47 20.04
CA ALA A 138 -33.01 -20.62 21.11
C ALA A 138 -32.23 -19.31 21.17
N SER A 139 -32.98 -18.27 21.35
CA SER A 139 -32.54 -16.94 21.72
C SER A 139 -31.79 -16.94 23.06
N HIS A 140 -30.70 -16.18 23.16
CA HIS A 140 -30.50 -15.32 24.33
C HIS A 140 -29.60 -14.13 23.96
N ALA A 141 -30.04 -13.01 24.45
CA ALA A 141 -29.53 -11.68 24.27
C ALA A 141 -28.27 -11.39 25.08
N MET A 142 -27.60 -10.32 24.67
CA MET A 142 -26.77 -9.43 25.47
C MET A 142 -25.34 -9.90 25.81
N ALA A 143 -24.38 -9.23 25.24
CA ALA A 143 -23.51 -8.30 25.93
C ALA A 143 -22.69 -7.53 24.92
N HIS A 144 -22.74 -6.23 24.99
CA HIS A 144 -21.70 -5.33 24.53
C HIS A 144 -20.50 -5.59 25.41
N ASP A 145 -19.40 -5.95 24.83
CA ASP A 145 -18.08 -5.71 25.39
C ASP A 145 -17.25 -5.10 24.28
N ASP A 146 -16.98 -3.82 24.48
CA ASP A 146 -16.00 -3.02 23.75
C ASP A 146 -14.61 -3.46 24.23
N ASP A 147 -14.02 -4.44 23.55
CA ASP A 147 -12.60 -4.78 23.68
C ASP A 147 -12.01 -5.02 22.27
N ASP A 148 -11.72 -3.91 21.59
CA ASP A 148 -11.06 -3.87 20.28
C ASP A 148 -9.52 -3.86 20.39
N ASP A 149 -8.92 -4.51 21.39
CA ASP A 149 -7.49 -4.45 21.66
C ASP A 149 -6.69 -5.75 21.47
N ASP A 150 -7.25 -6.80 20.88
CA ASP A 150 -6.51 -8.07 20.67
C ASP A 150 -6.31 -8.46 19.19
N ALA A 151 -5.74 -7.55 18.37
CA ALA A 151 -4.97 -8.00 17.24
C ALA A 151 -3.63 -8.56 17.79
N PRO A 152 -3.17 -9.78 17.39
CA PRO A 152 -1.92 -10.31 17.90
C PRO A 152 -0.81 -9.29 17.63
N ALA A 153 -0.16 -8.85 18.69
CA ALA A 153 0.93 -7.88 18.62
C ALA A 153 1.94 -8.35 17.57
N ARG A 154 2.05 -7.63 16.49
CA ARG A 154 3.02 -7.91 15.44
C ARG A 154 4.39 -7.98 16.09
N ALA A 155 5.17 -9.02 15.77
CA ALA A 155 6.54 -9.11 16.25
C ALA A 155 7.29 -7.84 15.87
N PRO A 156 7.98 -7.18 16.81
CA PRO A 156 8.69 -5.94 16.54
C PRO A 156 9.73 -6.15 15.45
N SER A 157 9.77 -5.23 14.51
CA SER A 157 10.77 -5.22 13.44
C SER A 157 11.78 -4.12 13.69
N ALA A 158 13.06 -4.42 13.56
CA ALA A 158 14.13 -3.45 13.76
C ALA A 158 15.09 -3.47 12.58
N VAL A 159 15.55 -2.29 12.16
CA VAL A 159 16.49 -2.13 11.05
C VAL A 159 17.50 -1.02 11.35
N ARG A 160 18.74 -1.23 10.93
CA ARG A 160 19.73 -0.17 10.77
C ARG A 160 19.81 0.21 9.31
N VAL A 161 19.70 1.50 9.02
CA VAL A 161 19.77 2.05 7.66
C VAL A 161 20.95 3.02 7.59
N THR A 162 21.78 2.86 6.56
CA THR A 162 22.90 3.75 6.29
C THR A 162 22.88 4.21 4.85
N GLY A 163 23.29 5.46 4.62
CA GLY A 163 23.43 6.03 3.29
C GLY A 163 24.83 5.82 2.73
N GLY A 164 24.92 5.73 1.41
CA GLY A 164 26.18 5.60 0.67
C GLY A 164 26.07 6.11 -0.76
N GLY A 165 27.15 5.92 -1.53
CA GLY A 165 27.24 6.44 -2.89
C GLY A 165 27.40 7.96 -2.93
N ALA A 166 26.93 8.57 -4.02
CA ALA A 166 26.92 10.02 -4.10
C ALA A 166 25.83 10.59 -3.18
N VAL A 167 26.12 11.74 -2.58
CA VAL A 167 25.18 12.48 -1.73
C VAL A 167 24.82 13.77 -2.42
N ILE A 168 23.53 14.08 -2.43
CA ILE A 168 23.04 15.32 -3.01
C ILE A 168 22.15 16.06 -2.04
N GLN A 169 22.28 17.39 -2.03
CA GLN A 169 21.29 18.30 -1.49
C GLN A 169 20.29 18.66 -2.60
N ILE A 170 19.02 18.53 -2.32
CA ILE A 170 17.94 18.96 -3.20
C ILE A 170 17.56 20.38 -2.80
N LEU A 171 17.61 21.27 -3.79
CA LEU A 171 17.37 22.69 -3.64
C LEU A 171 16.00 23.08 -4.20
N PRO A 172 15.43 24.22 -3.79
CA PRO A 172 14.20 24.72 -4.38
C PRO A 172 14.30 24.86 -5.89
N GLY A 173 13.24 24.50 -6.57
CA GLY A 173 13.13 24.63 -8.03
C GLY A 173 11.80 24.09 -8.51
N PRO A 174 11.51 24.27 -9.82
CA PRO A 174 10.28 23.78 -10.40
C PRO A 174 10.21 22.26 -10.33
N PHE A 175 9.01 21.75 -10.08
CA PHE A 175 8.74 20.32 -10.13
C PHE A 175 8.66 19.86 -11.60
N PRO A 176 9.52 18.93 -12.06
CA PRO A 176 9.65 18.60 -13.47
C PRO A 176 8.44 17.85 -14.06
N PHE A 177 7.53 17.35 -13.22
CA PHE A 177 6.31 16.67 -13.61
C PHE A 177 5.05 17.48 -13.27
N ALA A 178 5.14 18.81 -13.30
CA ALA A 178 4.03 19.69 -12.93
C ALA A 178 2.76 19.44 -13.75
N ASP A 179 2.88 19.15 -15.04
CA ASP A 179 1.73 18.85 -15.90
C ASP A 179 1.04 17.53 -15.49
N SER A 180 1.81 16.50 -15.14
CA SER A 180 1.27 15.24 -14.62
C SER A 180 0.60 15.43 -13.27
N ALA A 181 1.19 16.24 -12.40
CA ALA A 181 0.61 16.61 -11.13
C ALA A 181 -0.70 17.40 -11.31
N ALA A 182 -0.74 18.34 -12.25
CA ALA A 182 -1.93 19.11 -12.59
C ALA A 182 -3.09 18.21 -13.02
N ALA A 183 -2.83 17.20 -13.85
CA ALA A 183 -3.85 16.24 -14.28
C ALA A 183 -4.45 15.47 -13.09
N VAL A 184 -3.64 15.04 -12.12
CA VAL A 184 -4.11 14.36 -10.91
C VAL A 184 -4.92 15.30 -10.03
N ILE A 185 -4.50 16.56 -9.87
CA ILE A 185 -5.21 17.54 -9.04
C ILE A 185 -6.55 17.93 -9.66
N THR A 186 -6.61 18.17 -10.97
CA THR A 186 -7.85 18.56 -11.63
C THR A 186 -8.91 17.46 -11.58
N SER A 187 -8.50 16.22 -11.37
CA SER A 187 -9.43 15.11 -11.15
C SER A 187 -10.03 15.06 -9.74
N ARG A 188 -9.52 15.85 -8.79
CA ARG A 188 -10.01 15.90 -7.40
C ARG A 188 -11.15 16.92 -7.25
N PRO A 189 -12.03 16.75 -6.25
CA PRO A 189 -12.98 17.78 -5.85
C PRO A 189 -12.28 19.11 -5.52
N ASP A 190 -12.97 20.23 -5.70
CA ASP A 190 -12.39 21.57 -5.54
C ASP A 190 -11.79 21.81 -4.15
N ASP A 191 -12.41 21.25 -3.11
CA ASP A 191 -11.95 21.32 -1.71
C ASP A 191 -10.66 20.53 -1.44
N GLN A 192 -10.27 19.65 -2.35
CA GLN A 192 -9.05 18.83 -2.26
C GLN A 192 -7.94 19.27 -3.23
N ARG A 193 -8.16 20.35 -3.98
CA ARG A 193 -7.15 20.88 -4.89
C ARG A 193 -6.10 21.66 -4.11
N GLU A 194 -4.84 21.35 -4.41
CA GLU A 194 -3.72 22.09 -3.86
C GLU A 194 -3.27 23.20 -4.82
N ASP A 195 -2.75 24.29 -4.26
CA ASP A 195 -2.10 25.32 -5.06
C ASP A 195 -0.77 24.82 -5.62
N LEU A 196 -0.84 24.29 -6.84
CA LEU A 196 0.31 23.78 -7.57
C LEU A 196 1.34 24.84 -7.91
N THR A 197 0.90 26.06 -8.22
CA THR A 197 1.79 27.10 -8.71
C THR A 197 2.83 27.42 -7.66
N HIS A 198 2.43 27.58 -6.42
CA HIS A 198 3.35 27.87 -5.32
C HIS A 198 4.23 26.66 -4.98
N LYS A 199 3.64 25.48 -4.81
CA LYS A 199 4.36 24.26 -4.42
C LYS A 199 5.28 23.74 -5.52
N ALA A 200 4.89 23.86 -6.79
CA ALA A 200 5.73 23.42 -7.92
C ALA A 200 7.04 24.24 -8.02
N HIS A 201 7.03 25.49 -7.58
CA HIS A 201 8.24 26.32 -7.59
C HIS A 201 9.09 26.20 -6.33
N MET A 202 8.52 25.72 -5.24
CA MET A 202 9.18 25.67 -3.92
C MET A 202 9.44 24.22 -3.45
N GLY A 203 8.98 23.22 -4.21
CA GLY A 203 8.96 21.83 -3.78
C GLY A 203 10.34 21.19 -3.63
N PRO A 204 10.47 20.24 -2.70
CA PRO A 204 11.72 19.51 -2.47
C PRO A 204 12.10 18.56 -3.61
N TYR A 205 11.18 18.26 -4.54
CA TYR A 205 11.40 17.33 -5.67
C TYR A 205 11.76 18.06 -6.97
N SER A 206 12.68 19.03 -6.92
CA SER A 206 13.19 19.71 -8.10
C SER A 206 14.35 18.94 -8.76
N ASN A 207 14.70 19.34 -9.98
CA ASN A 207 15.97 18.93 -10.63
C ASN A 207 17.15 19.84 -10.26
N ASN A 208 16.93 20.84 -9.38
CA ASN A 208 17.99 21.68 -8.86
C ASN A 208 18.67 20.95 -7.69
N VAL A 209 19.82 20.39 -7.94
CA VAL A 209 20.57 19.57 -6.98
C VAL A 209 22.03 20.00 -6.89
N ALA A 210 22.61 19.87 -5.72
CA ALA A 210 24.03 20.06 -5.48
C ALA A 210 24.66 18.78 -4.93
N ARG A 211 25.83 18.38 -5.47
CA ARG A 211 26.61 17.32 -4.85
C ARG A 211 27.23 17.85 -3.57
N ILE A 212 27.13 17.05 -2.53
CA ILE A 212 27.64 17.37 -1.19
C ILE A 212 28.33 16.15 -0.59
N ASP A 213 28.96 16.34 0.57
CA ASP A 213 29.45 15.26 1.40
C ASP A 213 28.51 15.04 2.58
N GLY A 214 28.29 13.80 2.95
CA GLY A 214 27.43 13.49 4.09
C GLY A 214 27.33 12.01 4.42
N THR A 215 26.95 11.75 5.65
CA THR A 215 26.70 10.41 6.20
C THR A 215 25.36 10.38 6.91
N ILE A 216 24.74 9.22 6.97
CA ILE A 216 23.56 8.95 7.78
C ILE A 216 23.63 7.53 8.32
N ASP A 217 23.27 7.36 9.58
CA ASP A 217 23.18 6.09 10.26
C ASP A 217 22.00 6.14 11.24
N VAL A 218 20.99 5.32 11.01
CA VAL A 218 19.72 5.36 11.75
C VAL A 218 19.32 3.94 12.10
N ILE A 219 18.93 3.74 13.35
CA ILE A 219 18.23 2.54 13.83
C ILE A 219 16.76 2.92 14.01
N ALA A 220 15.88 2.20 13.36
CA ALA A 220 14.45 2.33 13.49
C ALA A 220 13.84 1.01 14.00
N ILE A 221 12.86 1.11 14.89
CA ILE A 221 12.16 -0.04 15.46
C ILE A 221 10.66 0.22 15.36
N ASP A 222 9.98 -0.64 14.63
CA ASP A 222 8.52 -0.67 14.49
C ASP A 222 7.96 -1.67 15.53
N ARG A 223 7.22 -1.16 16.51
CA ARG A 223 6.49 -1.93 17.52
C ARG A 223 4.99 -1.63 17.50
N GLY A 224 4.53 -0.93 16.47
CA GLY A 224 3.19 -0.39 16.38
C GLY A 224 3.08 1.01 16.99
N ALA A 225 1.91 1.61 16.84
CA ALA A 225 1.65 3.04 17.03
C ALA A 225 2.20 3.69 18.31
N SER A 226 2.37 2.95 19.39
CA SER A 226 2.79 3.49 20.69
C SER A 226 4.18 3.06 21.13
N GLY A 227 4.79 2.10 20.45
CA GLY A 227 6.04 1.46 20.87
C GLY A 227 7.26 1.76 20.02
N ASP A 228 7.08 2.47 18.92
CA ASP A 228 8.13 2.77 17.97
C ASP A 228 9.28 3.57 18.59
N SER A 229 10.47 3.34 18.06
CA SER A 229 11.64 4.11 18.47
C SER A 229 12.60 4.34 17.32
N VAL A 230 13.33 5.44 17.41
CA VAL A 230 14.37 5.82 16.47
C VAL A 230 15.59 6.31 17.24
N SER A 231 16.76 5.99 16.74
CA SER A 231 17.99 6.68 17.13
C SER A 231 18.91 6.77 15.93
N GLY A 232 19.55 7.91 15.73
CA GLY A 232 20.43 8.06 14.60
C GLY A 232 20.95 9.47 14.40
N VAL A 233 21.92 9.59 13.52
CA VAL A 233 22.55 10.86 13.17
C VAL A 233 22.75 10.93 11.66
N ALA A 234 22.39 12.08 11.09
CA ALA A 234 22.87 12.50 9.78
C ALA A 234 23.81 13.69 9.96
N ALA A 235 24.90 13.71 9.20
CA ALA A 235 25.86 14.81 9.17
C ALA A 235 26.24 15.08 7.71
N PHE A 236 26.17 16.34 7.28
CA PHE A 236 26.47 16.71 5.90
C PHE A 236 26.90 18.17 5.81
N THR A 237 27.60 18.49 4.72
CA THR A 237 28.02 19.86 4.41
C THR A 237 27.26 20.33 3.19
N THR A 238 26.42 21.35 3.33
CA THR A 238 25.63 21.91 2.24
C THR A 238 26.48 22.71 1.26
N GLN A 239 25.92 23.03 0.09
CA GLN A 239 26.63 23.73 -0.97
C GLN A 239 27.22 25.10 -0.55
N ASP A 240 26.63 25.78 0.42
CA ASP A 240 27.11 27.02 1.01
C ASP A 240 28.25 26.84 2.02
N GLY A 241 28.72 25.60 2.19
CA GLY A 241 29.78 25.24 3.15
C GLY A 241 29.33 25.11 4.59
N ALA A 242 28.05 25.19 4.88
CA ALA A 242 27.53 25.02 6.23
C ALA A 242 27.55 23.54 6.63
N HIS A 243 28.06 23.24 7.84
CA HIS A 243 28.03 21.90 8.41
C HIS A 243 26.75 21.70 9.20
N TRP A 244 25.99 20.67 8.83
CA TRP A 244 24.76 20.32 9.49
C TRP A 244 24.87 18.97 10.20
N LYS A 245 24.32 18.89 11.40
CA LYS A 245 24.13 17.66 12.14
C LYS A 245 22.68 17.55 12.58
N VAL A 246 22.06 16.40 12.31
CA VAL A 246 20.67 16.09 12.64
C VAL A 246 20.69 14.83 13.50
N ALA A 247 20.38 14.94 14.78
CA ALA A 247 20.32 13.81 15.70
C ALA A 247 18.87 13.50 16.08
N MET A 248 18.43 12.31 15.74
CA MET A 248 17.08 11.80 15.98
C MET A 248 17.09 10.89 17.20
N ASP A 249 16.20 11.11 18.14
CA ASP A 249 16.09 10.32 19.37
C ASP A 249 14.64 10.03 19.78
N ARG A 250 13.67 10.62 19.09
CA ARG A 250 12.26 10.53 19.42
C ARG A 250 11.41 10.45 18.16
N VAL A 251 10.53 9.45 18.08
CA VAL A 251 9.56 9.33 17.01
C VAL A 251 8.43 10.35 17.15
N GLN A 252 7.92 10.82 16.02
CA GLN A 252 6.68 11.56 15.96
C GLN A 252 5.53 10.56 15.85
N THR A 253 4.68 10.51 16.87
CA THR A 253 3.54 9.57 16.96
C THR A 253 2.18 10.24 16.76
N ARG A 254 2.16 11.56 16.62
CA ARG A 254 0.96 12.37 16.42
C ARG A 254 1.19 13.36 15.29
N ASP A 255 0.09 13.79 14.68
CA ASP A 255 0.09 14.80 13.62
C ASP A 255 1.04 14.42 12.45
N ILE A 256 1.17 13.12 12.19
CA ILE A 256 1.96 12.62 11.08
C ILE A 256 1.13 12.85 9.82
N PRO A 257 1.59 13.66 8.87
CA PRO A 257 0.91 13.84 7.60
C PRO A 257 0.70 12.48 6.95
N ASP A 258 -0.52 12.21 6.51
CA ASP A 258 -0.87 11.03 5.71
C ASP A 258 -0.81 9.67 6.47
N ASN A 259 -0.54 9.69 7.79
CA ASN A 259 -0.41 8.46 8.57
C ASN A 259 -0.94 8.60 10.02
N PRO A 260 -2.24 8.81 10.23
CA PRO A 260 -2.79 9.02 11.57
C PRO A 260 -2.91 7.75 12.43
N ARG A 261 -2.67 6.55 11.86
CA ARG A 261 -2.99 5.27 12.52
C ARG A 261 -1.76 4.44 12.93
N PHE A 262 -0.58 4.77 12.43
CA PHE A 262 0.64 4.02 12.69
C PHE A 262 1.58 4.88 13.50
N GLY A 263 2.48 4.26 14.22
CA GLY A 263 3.55 4.97 14.92
C GLY A 263 4.46 5.74 13.97
N GLY A 264 5.50 6.31 14.50
CA GLY A 264 6.47 7.07 13.72
C GLY A 264 7.35 6.23 12.81
N VAL A 265 7.26 4.89 12.85
CA VAL A 265 8.03 3.97 12.01
C VAL A 265 7.09 3.01 11.29
N ILE A 266 7.30 2.87 9.98
CA ILE A 266 6.61 1.88 9.15
C ILE A 266 7.66 1.05 8.44
N MET A 267 7.60 -0.26 8.62
CA MET A 267 8.44 -1.21 7.91
C MET A 267 7.63 -2.08 6.96
N GLY A 268 8.26 -2.43 5.85
CA GLY A 268 7.62 -3.10 4.73
C GLY A 268 7.30 -2.12 3.62
N LEU A 269 6.42 -2.48 2.70
CA LEU A 269 6.16 -1.63 1.55
C LEU A 269 5.10 -0.58 1.86
N TYR A 270 5.53 0.66 1.95
CA TYR A 270 4.66 1.83 2.08
C TYR A 270 4.57 2.57 0.75
N TYR A 271 3.36 2.70 0.23
CA TYR A 271 3.09 3.43 -1.00
C TYR A 271 2.90 4.90 -0.69
N HIS A 272 3.71 5.76 -1.32
CA HIS A 272 3.74 7.19 -1.05
C HIS A 272 3.70 8.02 -2.33
N GLY A 273 3.40 9.30 -2.19
CA GLY A 273 3.43 10.27 -3.28
C GLY A 273 2.14 10.35 -4.06
N ALA A 274 2.25 10.61 -5.37
CA ALA A 274 1.12 10.85 -6.27
C ALA A 274 0.28 9.60 -6.55
N SER A 275 0.09 8.77 -5.54
CA SER A 275 -0.74 7.57 -5.61
C SER A 275 -2.25 7.86 -5.67
N GLY A 276 -2.65 9.14 -5.64
CA GLY A 276 -4.04 9.60 -5.60
C GLY A 276 -4.57 9.84 -4.19
N VAL A 277 -3.81 9.52 -3.15
CA VAL A 277 -4.19 9.69 -1.74
C VAL A 277 -3.55 10.92 -1.13
N HIS A 278 -2.29 11.19 -1.49
CA HIS A 278 -1.47 12.25 -0.90
C HIS A 278 -1.08 13.30 -1.92
N THR A 279 -0.11 14.13 -1.56
CA THR A 279 0.33 15.21 -2.44
C THR A 279 0.74 14.71 -3.82
N PRO A 280 0.18 15.26 -4.88
CA PRO A 280 0.56 14.89 -6.25
C PRO A 280 1.90 15.50 -6.68
N LEU A 281 2.57 16.25 -5.82
CA LEU A 281 3.83 16.94 -6.10
C LEU A 281 5.07 16.11 -5.85
N VAL A 282 4.91 14.86 -5.46
CA VAL A 282 6.02 13.92 -5.29
C VAL A 282 5.80 12.70 -6.16
N PRO A 283 6.86 12.06 -6.66
CA PRO A 283 6.73 10.83 -7.42
C PRO A 283 6.03 9.74 -6.62
N THR A 284 5.29 8.88 -7.30
CA THR A 284 4.80 7.65 -6.67
C THR A 284 5.97 6.71 -6.41
N ILE A 285 6.13 6.31 -5.17
CA ILE A 285 7.26 5.52 -4.69
C ILE A 285 6.79 4.36 -3.81
N GLN A 286 7.61 3.33 -3.70
CA GLN A 286 7.50 2.32 -2.64
C GLN A 286 8.64 2.53 -1.64
N SER A 287 8.30 2.59 -0.36
CA SER A 287 9.28 2.71 0.71
C SER A 287 9.35 1.43 1.53
N GLN A 288 10.55 0.92 1.74
CA GLN A 288 10.81 -0.24 2.61
C GLN A 288 10.80 0.16 4.09
N VAL A 289 11.23 1.38 4.37
CA VAL A 289 11.22 2.00 5.68
C VAL A 289 10.80 3.44 5.50
N ALA A 290 9.77 3.85 6.23
CA ALA A 290 9.39 5.25 6.37
C ALA A 290 9.35 5.58 7.86
N LEU A 291 9.94 6.68 8.27
CA LEU A 291 9.89 7.12 9.65
C LEU A 291 9.69 8.63 9.76
N TRP A 292 9.01 9.03 10.82
CA TRP A 292 8.80 10.40 11.23
C TRP A 292 9.34 10.58 12.65
N ALA A 293 10.19 11.57 12.80
CA ALA A 293 10.90 11.80 14.05
C ALA A 293 11.02 13.28 14.38
N TYR A 294 11.35 13.54 15.63
CA TYR A 294 11.88 14.82 16.04
C TYR A 294 13.41 14.73 16.12
N ALA A 295 14.07 15.85 15.88
CA ALA A 295 15.51 15.93 15.91
C ALA A 295 16.04 17.21 16.53
N HIS A 296 17.20 17.08 17.13
CA HIS A 296 18.08 18.20 17.41
C HIS A 296 18.89 18.51 16.16
N VAL A 297 18.95 19.77 15.77
CA VAL A 297 19.66 20.21 14.56
C VAL A 297 20.69 21.26 14.90
N TRP A 298 21.92 21.03 14.48
CA TRP A 298 23.02 21.98 14.58
C TRP A 298 23.46 22.45 13.20
N ARG A 299 23.84 23.73 13.13
CA ARG A 299 24.53 24.32 11.99
C ARG A 299 25.85 24.92 12.48
N ASN A 300 26.98 24.46 11.94
CA ASN A 300 28.32 24.88 12.35
C ASN A 300 28.51 24.78 13.90
N ASP A 301 28.15 23.63 14.46
CA ASP A 301 28.18 23.30 15.89
C ASP A 301 27.26 24.16 16.81
N GLN A 302 26.47 25.05 16.25
CA GLN A 302 25.46 25.80 16.99
C GLN A 302 24.11 25.11 16.89
N LEU A 303 23.45 24.86 18.03
CA LEU A 303 22.11 24.31 18.07
C LEU A 303 21.13 25.31 17.44
N VAL A 304 20.46 24.90 16.37
CA VAL A 304 19.46 25.71 15.65
C VAL A 304 18.07 25.46 16.18
N THR A 305 17.77 24.18 16.47
CA THR A 305 16.48 23.76 17.05
C THR A 305 16.61 22.39 17.70
N ASP A 306 15.77 22.13 18.69
CA ASP A 306 15.65 20.84 19.40
C ASP A 306 14.36 20.08 19.06
N GLY A 307 13.60 20.56 18.08
CA GLY A 307 12.32 19.98 17.70
C GLY A 307 12.06 19.99 16.20
N ALA A 308 13.11 19.89 15.37
CA ALA A 308 12.93 19.77 13.93
C ALA A 308 12.10 18.53 13.60
N LEU A 309 11.26 18.63 12.58
CA LEU A 309 10.53 17.49 12.03
C LEU A 309 11.40 16.79 10.99
N VAL A 310 11.56 15.50 11.15
CA VAL A 310 12.35 14.65 10.26
C VAL A 310 11.47 13.60 9.61
N HIS A 311 11.63 13.45 8.30
CA HIS A 311 11.08 12.31 7.57
C HIS A 311 12.23 11.61 6.82
N ILE A 312 12.37 10.31 7.06
CA ILE A 312 13.35 9.46 6.38
C ILE A 312 12.61 8.37 5.63
N MET A 313 13.05 8.12 4.41
CA MET A 313 12.54 7.04 3.58
C MET A 313 13.68 6.25 2.94
N LEU A 314 13.64 4.95 3.10
CA LEU A 314 14.33 4.00 2.24
C LEU A 314 13.36 3.59 1.15
N LEU A 315 13.58 4.01 -0.08
CA LEU A 315 12.55 3.97 -1.11
C LEU A 315 13.10 3.58 -2.49
N SER A 316 12.17 3.23 -3.38
CA SER A 316 12.46 3.03 -4.81
C SER A 316 13.10 4.28 -5.39
N ARG A 317 14.24 4.12 -6.05
CA ARG A 317 15.03 5.22 -6.57
C ARG A 317 14.21 6.12 -7.50
N THR A 318 14.24 7.40 -7.20
CA THR A 318 13.51 8.43 -7.97
C THR A 318 14.39 9.19 -8.95
N ARG A 319 15.73 9.09 -8.85
CA ARG A 319 16.67 9.91 -9.59
C ARG A 319 17.59 9.09 -10.50
N ARG A 320 17.97 9.69 -11.62
CA ARG A 320 18.91 9.10 -12.58
C ARG A 320 20.34 9.17 -12.07
N ASP A 321 21.15 8.22 -12.52
CA ASP A 321 22.59 8.28 -12.31
C ASP A 321 23.20 9.48 -13.06
N GLY A 322 24.20 10.08 -12.47
CA GLY A 322 25.01 11.12 -13.08
C GLY A 322 24.47 12.53 -12.92
N ASP A 323 23.31 12.85 -13.45
CA ASP A 323 22.70 14.18 -13.38
C ASP A 323 21.74 14.38 -12.20
N PHE A 324 21.32 13.27 -11.55
CA PHE A 324 20.36 13.24 -10.43
C PHE A 324 19.03 13.90 -10.71
N ALA A 325 18.66 14.07 -11.97
CA ALA A 325 17.34 14.54 -12.32
C ALA A 325 16.29 13.48 -11.97
N LEU A 326 15.09 13.90 -11.60
CA LEU A 326 13.97 12.99 -11.38
C LEU A 326 13.72 12.17 -12.64
N ALA A 327 13.65 10.85 -12.48
CA ALA A 327 13.60 9.90 -13.58
C ALA A 327 12.18 9.53 -14.00
N CYS A 328 11.23 9.63 -13.08
CA CYS A 328 9.90 9.05 -13.26
C CYS A 328 8.85 9.79 -12.41
N TRP A 329 7.63 9.84 -12.92
CA TRP A 329 6.44 10.22 -12.18
C TRP A 329 5.96 9.09 -11.26
N ASP A 330 6.05 7.85 -11.73
CA ASP A 330 5.81 6.64 -10.94
C ASP A 330 7.09 5.81 -10.90
N CYS A 331 7.78 5.88 -9.77
CA CYS A 331 9.02 5.17 -9.52
C CYS A 331 8.83 3.89 -8.69
N SER A 332 7.60 3.54 -8.37
CA SER A 332 7.28 2.44 -7.44
C SER A 332 7.82 1.07 -7.86
N ARG A 333 8.11 0.89 -9.15
CA ARG A 333 8.64 -0.37 -9.69
C ARG A 333 10.16 -0.39 -9.87
N ASN A 334 10.84 0.69 -9.51
CA ASN A 334 12.30 0.69 -9.58
C ASN A 334 12.88 -0.23 -8.51
N PRO A 335 13.64 -1.27 -8.86
CA PRO A 335 14.21 -2.21 -7.90
C PRO A 335 15.41 -1.66 -7.12
N ILE A 336 15.97 -0.55 -7.57
CA ILE A 336 17.10 0.12 -6.90
C ILE A 336 16.53 1.02 -5.82
N GLU A 337 17.19 1.03 -4.69
CA GLU A 337 16.79 1.85 -3.54
C GLU A 337 17.71 3.06 -3.37
N GLU A 338 17.15 4.13 -2.85
CA GLU A 338 17.84 5.31 -2.38
C GLU A 338 17.35 5.68 -0.98
N LEU A 339 18.14 6.47 -0.26
CA LEU A 339 17.77 6.94 1.08
C LEU A 339 17.56 8.44 1.06
N GLN A 340 16.39 8.89 1.49
CA GLN A 340 16.02 10.29 1.58
C GLN A 340 15.85 10.74 3.02
N LEU A 341 16.33 11.94 3.31
CA LEU A 341 16.16 12.68 4.55
C LEU A 341 15.55 14.04 4.25
N GLN A 342 14.40 14.32 4.83
CA GLN A 342 13.79 15.63 4.85
C GLN A 342 13.79 16.16 6.27
N VAL A 343 14.21 17.41 6.45
CA VAL A 343 14.19 18.10 7.75
C VAL A 343 13.52 19.45 7.59
N THR A 344 12.50 19.69 8.38
CA THR A 344 11.74 20.95 8.39
C THR A 344 11.58 21.44 9.81
N THR A 345 11.28 22.73 9.95
CA THR A 345 10.92 23.29 11.26
C THR A 345 9.45 23.04 11.55
N PRO A 346 9.06 22.92 12.83
CA PRO A 346 7.64 22.85 13.22
C PRO A 346 6.87 24.07 12.73
N ALA A 347 5.56 23.91 12.56
CA ALA A 347 4.67 25.01 12.21
C ALA A 347 4.82 26.19 13.19
N GLY A 348 4.99 27.39 12.65
CA GLY A 348 5.18 28.62 13.44
C GLY A 348 6.62 28.88 13.91
N ALA A 349 7.55 27.94 13.73
CA ALA A 349 8.97 28.18 13.97
C ALA A 349 9.63 28.86 12.75
N PRO A 350 10.70 29.64 12.94
CA PRO A 350 11.46 30.20 11.84
C PRO A 350 12.03 29.09 10.94
N PRO A 351 11.99 29.25 9.61
CA PRO A 351 12.58 28.29 8.70
C PRO A 351 14.10 28.22 8.88
N PHE A 352 14.71 27.11 8.48
CA PHE A 352 16.16 27.00 8.49
C PHE A 352 16.80 28.06 7.61
N GLN A 353 17.99 28.52 8.02
CA GLN A 353 18.85 29.36 7.18
C GLN A 353 19.53 28.48 6.11
N ALA A 354 18.70 27.93 5.24
CA ALA A 354 19.06 27.08 4.11
C ALA A 354 18.14 27.44 2.93
N PRO A 355 18.53 27.17 1.67
CA PRO A 355 17.67 27.41 0.52
C PRO A 355 16.31 26.74 0.68
N GLY A 356 15.22 27.53 0.55
CA GLY A 356 13.86 27.06 0.73
C GLY A 356 13.41 26.87 2.18
N GLY A 357 14.28 27.10 3.16
CA GLY A 357 13.94 26.97 4.58
C GLY A 357 13.85 25.53 5.08
N PHE A 358 14.32 24.56 4.31
CA PHE A 358 14.34 23.12 4.63
C PHE A 358 15.69 22.50 4.26
N LEU A 359 15.94 21.29 4.79
CA LEU A 359 17.07 20.46 4.38
C LEU A 359 16.52 19.20 3.74
N PHE A 360 16.90 18.95 2.49
CA PHE A 360 16.54 17.71 1.80
C PHE A 360 17.80 17.11 1.20
N VAL A 361 18.17 15.92 1.73
CA VAL A 361 19.40 15.23 1.37
C VAL A 361 19.07 13.82 0.91
N ASN A 362 19.69 13.40 -0.17
CA ASN A 362 19.50 12.08 -0.75
C ASN A 362 20.84 11.37 -0.92
N TRP A 363 20.91 10.12 -0.48
CA TRP A 363 22.02 9.20 -0.71
C TRP A 363 21.64 8.26 -1.86
N GLU A 364 22.46 8.24 -2.88
CA GLU A 364 22.25 7.45 -4.09
C GLU A 364 22.11 5.95 -3.81
N LYS A 365 22.78 5.47 -2.79
CA LYS A 365 22.75 4.08 -2.34
C LYS A 365 22.38 4.02 -0.87
N SER A 366 21.76 2.93 -0.54
CA SER A 366 21.39 2.61 0.84
C SER A 366 21.86 1.21 1.20
N SER A 367 21.99 0.98 2.49
CA SER A 367 22.17 -0.34 3.06
C SER A 367 21.20 -0.48 4.23
N SER A 368 20.41 -1.54 4.22
CA SER A 368 19.53 -1.89 5.33
C SER A 368 19.96 -3.21 5.94
N GLN A 369 20.10 -3.24 7.26
CA GLN A 369 20.47 -4.42 8.02
C GLN A 369 19.39 -4.71 9.05
N PRO A 370 18.65 -5.83 8.92
CA PRO A 370 17.74 -6.26 9.97
C PRO A 370 18.49 -6.45 11.30
N LEU A 371 17.87 -6.00 12.37
CA LEU A 371 18.36 -6.18 13.73
C LEU A 371 17.41 -7.09 14.51
N ALA A 372 17.94 -7.83 15.49
CA ALA A 372 17.08 -8.52 16.44
C ALA A 372 16.36 -7.45 17.27
N ALA A 373 15.04 -7.37 17.16
CA ALA A 373 14.24 -6.53 18.03
C ALA A 373 14.31 -7.11 19.46
N ARG A 374 14.88 -6.37 20.37
CA ARG A 374 14.95 -6.71 21.81
C ARG A 374 13.84 -6.02 22.59
#